data_941e8c31c3f379a19c655219ba569f0a
#
_entry.id   941e8c31c3f379a19c655219ba569f0a
#
_cell.length_a   1.000
_cell.length_b   1.000
_cell.length_c   1.000
_cell.angle_alpha   90.00
_cell.angle_beta   90.00
_cell.angle_gamma   90.00
#
_symmetry.space_group_name_H-M   'P 1'
#
loop_
_entity.id
_entity.type
_entity.pdbx_description
1 polymer ?
#
loop_
_entity_poly.entity_id
_entity_poly.type
_entity_poly.pdbx_seq_one_letter_code
_entity_poly.pdbx_strand_id
1 'polypeptide(L)'
;MKDLMSGAWQHLEFRVERRASEAGRGPTLRIGPTEGQPNAGKPAFREWLRFDCFRSDPHWHLDPFGRDEIHPLSEIGDSIAEAFETLQRDLPQLLAQAGASTEIVETVSSIDENEARRTFLRSAELAMRHRPMDLDDLDLRELESRRSSKWRFHPRDVLPAWVAEMDYPIAAPIQEELRRFSESGDMGYPLDDEDTGLPEVFRERMLDRFGWNPDPARVELLSEVVQGMYIALEAFTEKGDGAIVQTPIYPPFLAVVEDTGRRLVENPMRLVGSRLEFDLEDLAKRIDADTKILLLCNPHNPSGRVIDRDELDALGRLVLEHDLIVVSDEIHADLLYDGRQHIPFATLGSEIAERTVTLTSASKAFNIPGLRCAIAHFGREDLQARFNELHPKHVRGGIGLVGIYASIAAWRWSQPWLDDVVTHLQGNRDFALRALEERIPEIEFMSPESTYLAWLNCEKLDIAGSPAAHFLRRGKVALSAGHRFGAAWKNHVRLNFATSRPILTELIDRMAKALGR
;
A
#
# COMPACT_ATOMS: atom_id res chain seq x y z
N MET A 1 -20.70 -12.54 -10.53
CA MET A 1 -20.57 -12.22 -9.10
C MET A 1 -19.07 -11.99 -8.88
N LYS A 2 -18.71 -10.91 -8.21
CA LYS A 2 -17.29 -10.61 -7.94
C LYS A 2 -17.04 -10.99 -6.50
N ASP A 3 -16.06 -11.86 -6.25
CA ASP A 3 -15.62 -12.16 -4.90
C ASP A 3 -15.14 -10.86 -4.26
N LEU A 4 -15.59 -10.56 -3.05
CA LEU A 4 -15.17 -9.36 -2.32
C LEU A 4 -13.81 -9.59 -1.65
N MET A 5 -13.61 -10.80 -1.13
CA MET A 5 -12.38 -11.22 -0.47
C MET A 5 -12.34 -12.74 -0.35
N SER A 6 -11.17 -13.31 -0.42
CA SER A 6 -10.90 -14.69 -0.02
C SER A 6 -9.70 -14.72 0.93
N GLY A 7 -9.65 -15.74 1.78
CA GLY A 7 -8.51 -15.98 2.66
C GLY A 7 -8.38 -17.46 2.91
N ALA A 8 -7.17 -17.93 3.15
CA ALA A 8 -6.89 -19.33 3.41
C ALA A 8 -6.19 -19.49 4.78
N TRP A 9 -6.51 -20.60 5.45
CA TRP A 9 -5.84 -21.04 6.66
C TRP A 9 -5.63 -22.55 6.57
N GLN A 10 -4.39 -22.97 6.44
CA GLN A 10 -3.99 -24.37 6.22
C GLN A 10 -4.81 -25.00 5.06
N HIS A 11 -5.77 -25.88 5.39
CA HIS A 11 -6.62 -26.58 4.43
C HIS A 11 -8.02 -25.96 4.24
N LEU A 12 -8.28 -24.81 4.89
CA LEU A 12 -9.53 -24.07 4.77
C LEU A 12 -9.36 -22.81 3.95
N GLU A 13 -10.37 -22.51 3.17
CA GLU A 13 -10.50 -21.25 2.44
C GLU A 13 -11.87 -20.66 2.73
N PHE A 14 -11.93 -19.34 2.89
CA PHE A 14 -13.18 -18.62 2.86
C PHE A 14 -13.27 -17.71 1.64
N ARG A 15 -14.49 -17.54 1.15
CA ARG A 15 -14.82 -16.54 0.10
C ARG A 15 -16.02 -15.72 0.56
N VAL A 16 -15.92 -14.41 0.43
CA VAL A 16 -17.03 -13.50 0.70
C VAL A 16 -17.47 -12.86 -0.60
N GLU A 17 -18.75 -12.93 -0.88
CA GLU A 17 -19.36 -12.30 -2.06
C GLU A 17 -20.64 -11.55 -1.67
N ARG A 18 -21.09 -10.63 -2.53
CA ARG A 18 -22.43 -10.03 -2.39
C ARG A 18 -23.39 -10.71 -3.34
N ARG A 19 -24.39 -11.33 -2.77
CA ARG A 19 -25.44 -12.03 -3.54
C ARG A 19 -26.75 -11.25 -3.51
N ALA A 20 -27.52 -11.43 -4.59
CA ALA A 20 -28.92 -11.06 -4.65
C ALA A 20 -29.69 -12.31 -5.10
N SER A 21 -30.67 -12.72 -4.31
CA SER A 21 -31.58 -13.83 -4.59
C SER A 21 -33.02 -13.39 -4.36
N GLU A 22 -33.97 -14.29 -4.59
CA GLU A 22 -35.37 -14.05 -4.24
C GLU A 22 -35.56 -13.84 -2.72
N ALA A 23 -34.67 -14.44 -1.90
CA ALA A 23 -34.66 -14.30 -0.43
C ALA A 23 -34.07 -12.99 0.08
N GLY A 24 -33.46 -12.14 -0.81
CA GLY A 24 -32.92 -10.85 -0.42
C GLY A 24 -31.58 -10.50 -1.01
N ARG A 25 -30.92 -9.45 -0.44
CA ARG A 25 -29.58 -9.00 -0.81
C ARG A 25 -28.71 -8.86 0.42
N GLY A 26 -27.49 -9.39 0.37
CA GLY A 26 -26.55 -9.29 1.47
C GLY A 26 -25.20 -9.93 1.17
N PRO A 27 -24.28 -9.85 2.12
CA PRO A 27 -23.02 -10.59 2.04
C PRO A 27 -23.28 -12.07 2.29
N THR A 28 -22.54 -12.92 1.57
CA THR A 28 -22.51 -14.37 1.71
C THR A 28 -21.09 -14.80 2.02
N LEU A 29 -20.90 -15.54 3.10
CA LEU A 29 -19.65 -16.21 3.46
C LEU A 29 -19.73 -17.68 3.03
N ARG A 30 -18.68 -18.17 2.36
CA ARG A 30 -18.51 -19.56 2.00
C ARG A 30 -17.22 -20.07 2.64
N ILE A 31 -17.25 -21.26 3.23
CA ILE A 31 -16.08 -21.94 3.80
C ILE A 31 -15.96 -23.32 3.17
N GLY A 32 -14.78 -23.66 2.69
CA GLY A 32 -14.49 -24.95 2.07
C GLY A 32 -12.99 -25.28 2.11
N PRO A 33 -12.57 -26.41 1.50
CA PRO A 33 -11.16 -26.77 1.42
C PRO A 33 -10.40 -25.83 0.49
N THR A 34 -9.14 -25.57 0.78
CA THR A 34 -8.20 -25.00 -0.18
C THR A 34 -8.07 -25.92 -1.39
N GLU A 35 -8.12 -25.40 -2.62
CA GLU A 35 -8.24 -26.20 -3.83
C GLU A 35 -7.11 -27.23 -4.01
N GLY A 36 -7.50 -28.53 -4.11
CA GLY A 36 -6.77 -29.51 -4.90
C GLY A 36 -7.29 -29.41 -6.35
N GLN A 37 -6.43 -29.71 -7.34
CA GLN A 37 -6.66 -29.52 -8.78
C GLN A 37 -8.10 -29.78 -9.26
N PRO A 38 -8.70 -28.92 -10.09
CA PRO A 38 -10.05 -29.08 -10.55
C PRO A 38 -10.19 -30.36 -11.39
N ASN A 39 -10.97 -31.32 -10.91
CA ASN A 39 -11.44 -32.43 -11.73
C ASN A 39 -12.50 -31.89 -12.69
N ALA A 40 -12.31 -32.12 -13.99
CA ALA A 40 -13.19 -31.68 -15.04
C ALA A 40 -14.67 -32.02 -14.72
N GLY A 41 -15.50 -30.98 -14.54
CA GLY A 41 -16.95 -31.10 -14.34
C GLY A 41 -17.45 -30.84 -12.91
N LYS A 42 -16.61 -30.48 -11.95
CA LYS A 42 -17.05 -30.02 -10.62
C LYS A 42 -16.82 -28.51 -10.48
N PRO A 43 -17.65 -27.78 -9.66
CA PRO A 43 -17.40 -26.37 -9.41
C PRO A 43 -16.01 -26.18 -8.79
N ALA A 44 -15.35 -25.09 -9.15
CA ALA A 44 -13.96 -24.76 -8.77
C ALA A 44 -13.75 -24.60 -7.26
N PHE A 45 -14.80 -24.48 -6.46
CA PHE A 45 -14.76 -24.37 -5.01
C PHE A 45 -15.88 -25.22 -4.42
N ARG A 46 -15.53 -26.18 -3.55
CA ARG A 46 -16.48 -26.99 -2.80
C ARG A 46 -16.81 -26.28 -1.48
N GLU A 47 -18.05 -25.91 -1.28
CA GLU A 47 -18.51 -25.36 -0.01
C GLU A 47 -18.84 -26.47 0.99
N TRP A 48 -18.38 -26.32 2.22
CA TRP A 48 -18.87 -27.10 3.36
C TRP A 48 -19.89 -26.33 4.17
N LEU A 49 -19.68 -25.01 4.28
CA LEU A 49 -20.55 -24.09 5.01
C LEU A 49 -20.80 -22.86 4.15
N ARG A 50 -22.04 -22.36 4.17
CA ARG A 50 -22.41 -21.09 3.55
C ARG A 50 -23.32 -20.30 4.47
N PHE A 51 -23.01 -19.05 4.74
CA PHE A 51 -23.81 -18.13 5.54
C PHE A 51 -24.32 -17.00 4.65
N ASP A 52 -25.63 -16.99 4.40
CA ASP A 52 -26.32 -15.96 3.63
C ASP A 52 -26.94 -14.93 4.59
N CYS A 53 -26.18 -13.86 4.93
CA CYS A 53 -26.62 -12.81 5.85
C CYS A 53 -27.49 -11.76 5.12
N PHE A 54 -28.62 -12.19 4.59
CA PHE A 54 -29.56 -11.33 3.90
C PHE A 54 -30.44 -10.53 4.89
N ARG A 55 -30.94 -9.37 4.43
CA ARG A 55 -31.77 -8.51 5.30
C ARG A 55 -33.14 -9.07 5.60
N SER A 56 -33.74 -9.85 4.69
CA SER A 56 -35.12 -10.34 4.75
C SER A 56 -35.24 -11.81 5.07
N ASP A 57 -34.17 -12.58 4.92
CA ASP A 57 -34.18 -14.03 5.19
C ASP A 57 -32.74 -14.49 5.44
N PRO A 58 -32.14 -14.15 6.60
CA PRO A 58 -30.80 -14.58 6.93
C PRO A 58 -30.78 -16.05 7.35
N HIS A 59 -29.94 -16.86 6.72
CA HIS A 59 -29.82 -18.30 6.98
C HIS A 59 -28.42 -18.81 6.65
N TRP A 60 -28.12 -20.04 7.08
CA TRP A 60 -26.87 -20.72 6.70
C TRP A 60 -27.15 -22.16 6.26
N HIS A 61 -26.25 -22.71 5.46
CA HIS A 61 -26.32 -24.03 4.89
C HIS A 61 -25.18 -24.90 5.41
N LEU A 62 -25.51 -26.13 5.78
CA LEU A 62 -24.55 -27.20 6.04
C LEU A 62 -24.51 -28.11 4.82
N ASP A 63 -23.31 -28.34 4.27
CA ASP A 63 -23.07 -29.15 3.08
C ASP A 63 -23.95 -28.77 1.88
N PRO A 64 -23.86 -27.50 1.34
CA PRO A 64 -24.79 -26.99 0.32
C PRO A 64 -24.81 -27.80 -0.99
N PHE A 65 -23.77 -28.58 -1.27
CA PHE A 65 -23.68 -29.45 -2.45
C PHE A 65 -23.97 -30.93 -2.16
N GLY A 66 -24.24 -31.31 -0.90
CA GLY A 66 -24.60 -32.65 -0.48
C GLY A 66 -26.03 -32.69 0.06
N ARG A 67 -26.21 -32.63 1.38
CA ARG A 67 -27.51 -32.68 2.04
C ARG A 67 -28.27 -31.36 2.02
N ASP A 68 -27.57 -30.24 1.90
CA ASP A 68 -28.10 -28.87 1.92
C ASP A 68 -29.06 -28.60 3.08
N GLU A 69 -28.61 -28.87 4.29
CA GLU A 69 -29.42 -28.58 5.49
C GLU A 69 -29.40 -27.08 5.76
N ILE A 70 -30.59 -26.44 5.77
CA ILE A 70 -30.76 -25.00 5.94
C ILE A 70 -31.15 -24.69 7.38
N HIS A 71 -30.45 -23.74 7.99
CA HIS A 71 -30.67 -23.28 9.35
C HIS A 71 -30.92 -21.77 9.36
N PRO A 72 -32.00 -21.29 10.00
CA PRO A 72 -32.29 -19.86 10.07
C PRO A 72 -31.28 -19.14 10.97
N LEU A 73 -30.95 -17.88 10.63
CA LEU A 73 -30.34 -16.89 11.50
C LEU A 73 -31.45 -15.92 11.98
N SER A 74 -31.16 -15.16 13.02
CA SER A 74 -32.13 -14.21 13.55
C SER A 74 -32.44 -13.10 12.54
N GLU A 75 -33.74 -12.89 12.27
CA GLU A 75 -34.21 -11.76 11.44
C GLU A 75 -34.10 -10.41 12.20
N ILE A 76 -34.05 -10.47 13.53
CA ILE A 76 -33.98 -9.30 14.40
C ILE A 76 -32.60 -9.27 15.04
N GLY A 77 -31.66 -8.53 14.41
CA GLY A 77 -30.32 -8.40 14.96
C GLY A 77 -29.25 -8.37 13.90
N ASP A 78 -28.02 -8.57 14.34
CA ASP A 78 -26.84 -8.65 13.48
C ASP A 78 -26.59 -10.12 13.06
N SER A 79 -27.18 -10.53 11.94
CA SER A 79 -27.03 -11.89 11.40
C SER A 79 -25.56 -12.27 11.10
N ILE A 80 -24.70 -11.27 10.86
CA ILE A 80 -23.25 -11.49 10.71
C ILE A 80 -22.65 -11.87 12.06
N ALA A 81 -22.96 -11.13 13.13
CA ALA A 81 -22.47 -11.48 14.47
C ALA A 81 -22.89 -12.89 14.86
N GLU A 82 -24.17 -13.24 14.69
CA GLU A 82 -24.71 -14.58 15.00
C GLU A 82 -24.01 -15.69 14.20
N ALA A 83 -23.75 -15.47 12.90
CA ALA A 83 -23.01 -16.41 12.07
C ALA A 83 -21.60 -16.65 12.62
N PHE A 84 -20.89 -15.59 13.01
CA PHE A 84 -19.52 -15.70 13.51
C PHE A 84 -19.45 -16.23 14.95
N GLU A 85 -20.42 -15.97 15.81
CA GLU A 85 -20.56 -16.62 17.11
C GLU A 85 -20.74 -18.15 16.95
N THR A 86 -21.57 -18.57 16.00
CA THR A 86 -21.75 -19.97 15.65
C THR A 86 -20.46 -20.61 15.17
N LEU A 87 -19.74 -19.94 14.24
CA LEU A 87 -18.46 -20.44 13.72
C LEU A 87 -17.38 -20.51 14.81
N GLN A 88 -17.28 -19.51 15.67
CA GLN A 88 -16.33 -19.52 16.76
C GLN A 88 -16.54 -20.67 17.75
N ARG A 89 -17.80 -20.97 18.04
CA ARG A 89 -18.17 -22.03 18.97
C ARG A 89 -18.09 -23.42 18.34
N ASP A 90 -18.64 -23.60 17.15
CA ASP A 90 -18.99 -24.91 16.62
C ASP A 90 -18.24 -25.32 15.35
N LEU A 91 -17.30 -24.48 14.81
CA LEU A 91 -16.64 -24.72 13.50
C LEU A 91 -16.11 -26.14 13.32
N PRO A 92 -15.36 -26.77 14.27
CA PRO A 92 -14.87 -28.15 14.07
C PRO A 92 -16.00 -29.15 13.87
N GLN A 93 -17.09 -29.03 14.65
CA GLN A 93 -18.24 -29.93 14.56
C GLN A 93 -19.00 -29.76 13.26
N LEU A 94 -19.17 -28.51 12.81
CA LEU A 94 -19.84 -28.18 11.56
C LEU A 94 -19.05 -28.71 10.36
N LEU A 95 -17.73 -28.59 10.36
CA LEU A 95 -16.87 -29.17 9.33
C LEU A 95 -16.95 -30.69 9.29
N ALA A 96 -16.95 -31.36 10.45
CA ALA A 96 -17.13 -32.82 10.52
C ALA A 96 -18.48 -33.26 9.94
N GLN A 97 -19.57 -32.56 10.27
CA GLN A 97 -20.90 -32.81 9.75
C GLN A 97 -21.02 -32.54 8.24
N ALA A 98 -20.28 -31.55 7.72
CA ALA A 98 -20.20 -31.25 6.29
C ALA A 98 -19.27 -32.21 5.50
N GLY A 99 -18.68 -33.21 6.16
CA GLY A 99 -17.85 -34.22 5.53
C GLY A 99 -16.41 -33.82 5.28
N ALA A 100 -15.86 -32.88 6.07
CA ALA A 100 -14.45 -32.58 6.08
C ALA A 100 -13.64 -33.80 6.61
N SER A 101 -12.38 -33.93 6.17
CA SER A 101 -11.52 -35.02 6.63
C SER A 101 -11.19 -34.89 8.12
N THR A 102 -10.91 -36.03 8.79
CA THR A 102 -10.52 -36.06 10.19
C THR A 102 -9.31 -35.18 10.46
N GLU A 103 -8.32 -35.17 9.55
CA GLU A 103 -7.12 -34.34 9.64
C GLU A 103 -7.47 -32.82 9.72
N ILE A 104 -8.41 -32.36 8.89
CA ILE A 104 -8.85 -30.96 8.90
C ILE A 104 -9.59 -30.64 10.21
N VAL A 105 -10.47 -31.53 10.65
CA VAL A 105 -11.22 -31.33 11.90
C VAL A 105 -10.29 -31.30 13.11
N GLU A 106 -9.31 -32.19 13.18
CA GLU A 106 -8.31 -32.24 14.25
C GLU A 106 -7.44 -30.98 14.26
N THR A 107 -6.97 -30.54 13.10
CA THR A 107 -6.22 -29.30 12.95
C THR A 107 -7.00 -28.10 13.48
N VAL A 108 -8.23 -27.92 13.03
CA VAL A 108 -9.08 -26.78 13.45
C VAL A 108 -9.46 -26.84 14.94
N SER A 109 -9.39 -28.04 15.54
CA SER A 109 -9.72 -28.28 16.96
C SER A 109 -8.53 -28.04 17.88
N SER A 110 -7.28 -27.97 17.40
CA SER A 110 -6.09 -27.88 18.21
C SER A 110 -6.04 -26.56 19.01
N ILE A 111 -5.51 -26.64 20.23
CA ILE A 111 -5.40 -25.45 21.10
C ILE A 111 -4.38 -24.46 20.53
N ASP A 112 -3.31 -24.95 19.93
CA ASP A 112 -2.22 -24.14 19.35
C ASP A 112 -2.67 -23.34 18.12
N GLU A 113 -3.76 -23.79 17.45
CA GLU A 113 -4.34 -23.13 16.28
C GLU A 113 -5.49 -22.14 16.60
N ASN A 114 -5.81 -21.94 17.87
CA ASN A 114 -6.92 -21.07 18.26
C ASN A 114 -6.72 -19.61 17.80
N GLU A 115 -5.49 -19.12 17.79
CA GLU A 115 -5.20 -17.75 17.33
C GLU A 115 -5.32 -17.65 15.80
N ALA A 116 -4.78 -18.61 15.07
CA ALA A 116 -4.91 -18.68 13.61
C ALA A 116 -6.38 -18.80 13.19
N ARG A 117 -7.17 -19.63 13.89
CA ARG A 117 -8.61 -19.74 13.68
C ARG A 117 -9.34 -18.42 13.94
N ARG A 118 -9.03 -17.74 15.04
CA ARG A 118 -9.61 -16.42 15.35
C ARG A 118 -9.28 -15.39 14.27
N THR A 119 -8.04 -15.37 13.79
CA THR A 119 -7.58 -14.47 12.72
C THR A 119 -8.34 -14.77 11.42
N PHE A 120 -8.46 -16.04 11.04
CA PHE A 120 -9.21 -16.48 9.87
C PHE A 120 -10.68 -16.04 9.94
N LEU A 121 -11.37 -16.33 11.03
CA LEU A 121 -12.78 -15.94 11.22
C LEU A 121 -12.92 -14.42 11.28
N ARG A 122 -12.00 -13.72 11.93
CA ARG A 122 -12.02 -12.24 11.98
C ARG A 122 -11.85 -11.62 10.60
N SER A 123 -10.99 -12.17 9.76
CA SER A 123 -10.82 -11.71 8.37
C SER A 123 -12.11 -11.86 7.57
N ALA A 124 -12.77 -13.00 7.72
CA ALA A 124 -14.06 -13.27 7.07
C ALA A 124 -15.17 -12.33 7.56
N GLU A 125 -15.27 -12.11 8.88
CA GLU A 125 -16.25 -11.18 9.47
C GLU A 125 -16.08 -9.76 8.95
N LEU A 126 -14.86 -9.26 8.94
CA LEU A 126 -14.55 -7.91 8.45
C LEU A 126 -14.87 -7.76 6.97
N ALA A 127 -14.60 -8.80 6.16
CA ALA A 127 -15.00 -8.83 4.76
C ALA A 127 -16.52 -8.81 4.58
N MET A 128 -17.27 -9.56 5.42
CA MET A 128 -18.74 -9.54 5.43
C MET A 128 -19.32 -8.18 5.81
N ARG A 129 -18.68 -7.47 6.74
CA ARG A 129 -19.08 -6.14 7.21
C ARG A 129 -18.65 -5.01 6.29
N HIS A 130 -17.73 -5.28 5.37
CA HIS A 130 -17.23 -4.24 4.47
C HIS A 130 -18.38 -3.64 3.66
N ARG A 131 -18.51 -2.32 3.69
CA ARG A 131 -19.45 -1.55 2.86
C ARG A 131 -18.63 -0.63 1.99
N PRO A 132 -18.82 -0.66 0.65
CA PRO A 132 -18.19 0.32 -0.22
C PRO A 132 -18.49 1.73 0.28
N MET A 133 -17.46 2.56 0.36
CA MET A 133 -17.58 3.95 0.75
C MET A 133 -17.87 4.80 -0.47
N ASP A 134 -18.72 5.81 -0.32
CA ASP A 134 -18.80 6.88 -1.31
C ASP A 134 -17.61 7.83 -1.07
N LEU A 135 -16.54 7.63 -1.84
CA LEU A 135 -15.31 8.42 -1.74
C LEU A 135 -15.45 9.81 -2.40
N ASP A 136 -16.60 10.08 -3.04
CA ASP A 136 -16.94 11.40 -3.57
C ASP A 136 -17.75 12.26 -2.57
N ASP A 137 -18.31 11.64 -1.54
CA ASP A 137 -19.03 12.35 -0.46
C ASP A 137 -18.07 12.80 0.65
N LEU A 138 -17.19 13.76 0.32
CA LEU A 138 -16.28 14.38 1.29
C LEU A 138 -16.73 15.80 1.61
N ASP A 139 -16.99 16.09 2.89
CA ASP A 139 -17.27 17.45 3.34
C ASP A 139 -15.99 18.28 3.43
N LEU A 140 -15.89 19.32 2.61
CA LEU A 140 -14.74 20.21 2.58
C LEU A 140 -14.50 20.89 3.94
N ARG A 141 -15.57 21.20 4.72
CA ARG A 141 -15.43 21.82 6.05
C ARG A 141 -14.80 20.87 7.06
N GLU A 142 -15.13 19.57 6.97
CA GLU A 142 -14.49 18.55 7.80
C GLU A 142 -13.02 18.41 7.43
N LEU A 143 -12.68 18.39 6.13
CA LEU A 143 -11.30 18.35 5.66
C LEU A 143 -10.51 19.59 6.14
N GLU A 144 -11.08 20.79 6.04
CA GLU A 144 -10.49 22.03 6.56
C GLU A 144 -10.31 22.02 8.08
N SER A 145 -11.03 21.19 8.83
CA SER A 145 -10.88 21.01 10.27
C SER A 145 -9.73 20.09 10.65
N ARG A 146 -9.22 19.27 9.74
CA ARG A 146 -8.14 18.32 9.98
C ARG A 146 -6.88 19.00 10.48
N ARG A 147 -6.11 18.27 11.30
CA ARG A 147 -4.87 18.78 11.94
C ARG A 147 -3.61 18.41 11.15
N SER A 148 -3.72 17.61 10.10
CA SER A 148 -2.59 17.16 9.29
C SER A 148 -1.95 18.31 8.52
N SER A 149 -0.68 18.14 8.14
CA SER A 149 0.08 19.13 7.37
C SER A 149 -0.59 19.48 6.05
N LYS A 150 -1.26 18.52 5.40
CA LYS A 150 -1.96 18.73 4.13
C LYS A 150 -2.89 19.93 4.21
N TRP A 151 -3.73 19.98 5.25
CA TRP A 151 -4.78 20.98 5.43
C TRP A 151 -4.41 22.18 6.31
N ARG A 152 -3.26 22.14 7.00
CA ARG A 152 -2.86 23.20 7.94
C ARG A 152 -1.69 24.05 7.47
N PHE A 153 -0.91 23.59 6.52
CA PHE A 153 0.30 24.29 6.07
C PHE A 153 -0.03 25.59 5.30
N HIS A 154 -1.10 25.58 4.52
CA HIS A 154 -1.57 26.74 3.75
C HIS A 154 -2.81 27.39 4.36
N PRO A 155 -3.11 28.67 4.03
CA PRO A 155 -4.38 29.30 4.40
C PRO A 155 -5.60 28.48 3.91
N ARG A 156 -6.74 28.62 4.61
CA ARG A 156 -7.95 27.82 4.33
C ARG A 156 -8.55 28.02 2.94
N ASP A 157 -8.29 29.17 2.29
CA ASP A 157 -8.75 29.46 0.92
C ASP A 157 -7.91 28.73 -0.15
N VAL A 158 -6.86 28.01 0.24
CA VAL A 158 -5.97 27.25 -0.63
C VAL A 158 -6.34 25.77 -0.60
N LEU A 159 -6.67 25.20 -1.74
CA LEU A 159 -6.88 23.75 -1.89
C LEU A 159 -5.53 23.00 -1.94
N PRO A 160 -5.28 22.05 -1.02
CA PRO A 160 -3.99 21.36 -0.94
C PRO A 160 -3.94 20.13 -1.84
N ALA A 161 -3.03 20.13 -2.81
CA ALA A 161 -2.71 18.98 -3.66
C ALA A 161 -1.19 18.71 -3.72
N TRP A 162 -0.46 19.02 -2.64
CA TRP A 162 1.00 19.04 -2.60
C TRP A 162 1.63 17.83 -1.90
N VAL A 163 1.10 17.39 -0.75
CA VAL A 163 1.66 16.29 0.04
C VAL A 163 1.01 14.96 -0.33
N ALA A 164 1.78 13.87 -0.24
CA ALA A 164 1.31 12.51 -0.50
C ALA A 164 0.53 11.95 0.72
N GLU A 165 -0.70 12.44 0.89
CA GLU A 165 -1.70 12.06 1.89
C GLU A 165 -3.08 12.09 1.21
N MET A 166 -3.95 11.10 1.49
CA MET A 166 -5.29 11.04 0.92
C MET A 166 -6.29 11.84 1.78
N ASP A 167 -7.40 12.27 1.17
CA ASP A 167 -8.49 12.90 1.89
C ASP A 167 -9.53 11.91 2.41
N TYR A 168 -9.44 10.65 2.01
CA TYR A 168 -10.39 9.60 2.41
C TYR A 168 -10.26 9.25 3.90
N PRO A 169 -11.37 8.82 4.56
CA PRO A 169 -11.29 8.18 5.87
C PRO A 169 -10.45 6.91 5.80
N ILE A 170 -9.79 6.55 6.89
CA ILE A 170 -9.05 5.29 6.99
C ILE A 170 -10.01 4.09 7.07
N ALA A 171 -9.50 2.90 6.76
CA ALA A 171 -10.29 1.66 6.77
C ALA A 171 -10.89 1.35 8.15
N ALA A 172 -12.10 0.78 8.16
CA ALA A 172 -12.81 0.45 9.40
C ALA A 172 -12.01 -0.49 10.35
N PRO A 173 -11.28 -1.52 9.88
CA PRO A 173 -10.43 -2.32 10.77
C PRO A 173 -9.34 -1.51 11.48
N ILE A 174 -8.76 -0.53 10.80
CA ILE A 174 -7.77 0.37 11.41
C ILE A 174 -8.44 1.28 12.45
N GLN A 175 -9.61 1.85 12.14
CA GLN A 175 -10.38 2.66 13.09
C GLN A 175 -10.73 1.87 14.35
N GLU A 176 -11.10 0.61 14.19
CA GLU A 176 -11.43 -0.30 15.28
C GLU A 176 -10.23 -0.53 16.21
N GLU A 177 -9.03 -0.78 15.65
CA GLU A 177 -7.83 -0.91 16.47
C GLU A 177 -7.51 0.37 17.25
N LEU A 178 -7.60 1.53 16.60
CA LEU A 178 -7.40 2.83 17.28
C LEU A 178 -8.41 3.06 18.42
N ARG A 179 -9.68 2.67 18.20
CA ARG A 179 -10.73 2.75 19.22
C ARG A 179 -10.42 1.83 20.40
N ARG A 180 -9.98 0.59 20.15
CA ARG A 180 -9.60 -0.39 21.20
C ARG A 180 -8.49 0.15 22.08
N PHE A 181 -7.43 0.73 21.51
CA PHE A 181 -6.37 1.38 22.28
C PHE A 181 -6.89 2.52 23.15
N SER A 182 -7.77 3.37 22.58
CA SER A 182 -8.37 4.48 23.32
C SER A 182 -9.24 4.01 24.48
N GLU A 183 -10.02 2.94 24.30
CA GLU A 183 -10.94 2.41 25.31
C GLU A 183 -10.25 1.58 26.39
N SER A 184 -9.26 0.76 26.01
CA SER A 184 -8.51 -0.06 26.97
C SER A 184 -7.55 0.75 27.83
N GLY A 185 -7.08 1.90 27.32
CA GLY A 185 -6.03 2.69 27.97
C GLY A 185 -4.66 2.00 27.97
N ASP A 186 -4.49 0.92 27.16
CA ASP A 186 -3.22 0.20 27.04
C ASP A 186 -2.24 0.99 26.16
N MET A 187 -1.43 1.84 26.81
CA MET A 187 -0.44 2.72 26.20
C MET A 187 0.98 2.36 26.69
N GLY A 188 1.22 1.07 26.95
CA GLY A 188 2.51 0.54 27.39
C GLY A 188 3.57 0.52 26.29
N TYR A 189 4.73 -0.01 26.63
CA TYR A 189 5.79 -0.26 25.65
C TYR A 189 5.45 -1.46 24.76
N PRO A 190 5.79 -1.45 23.48
CA PRO A 190 5.66 -2.61 22.62
C PRO A 190 6.63 -3.72 23.05
N LEU A 191 6.35 -4.93 22.62
CA LEU A 191 7.30 -6.04 22.62
C LEU A 191 8.50 -5.72 21.72
N ASP A 192 9.52 -6.56 21.73
CA ASP A 192 10.58 -6.48 20.74
C ASP A 192 10.01 -6.70 19.33
N ASP A 193 10.66 -6.13 18.31
CA ASP A 193 10.10 -6.04 16.95
C ASP A 193 9.66 -7.41 16.43
N GLU A 194 10.44 -8.45 16.68
CA GLU A 194 10.18 -9.84 16.33
C GLU A 194 8.94 -10.45 17.00
N ASP A 195 8.60 -9.99 18.20
CA ASP A 195 7.47 -10.50 18.99
C ASP A 195 6.17 -9.71 18.77
N THR A 196 6.20 -8.64 17.98
CA THR A 196 5.00 -7.82 17.69
C THR A 196 4.01 -8.51 16.76
N GLY A 197 4.45 -9.53 16.02
CA GLY A 197 3.70 -10.19 14.95
C GLY A 197 3.68 -9.39 13.65
N LEU A 198 4.21 -8.17 13.59
CA LEU A 198 4.23 -7.36 12.37
C LEU A 198 5.21 -7.91 11.31
N PRO A 199 6.39 -8.46 11.65
CA PRO A 199 7.27 -9.11 10.68
C PRO A 199 6.61 -10.28 9.94
N GLU A 200 5.85 -11.12 10.63
CA GLU A 200 5.08 -12.22 10.02
C GLU A 200 3.98 -11.70 9.11
N VAL A 201 3.24 -10.67 9.55
CA VAL A 201 2.21 -10.02 8.73
C VAL A 201 2.81 -9.41 7.47
N PHE A 202 3.99 -8.81 7.57
CA PHE A 202 4.73 -8.33 6.41
C PHE A 202 5.07 -9.47 5.44
N ARG A 203 5.62 -10.59 5.94
CA ARG A 203 5.92 -11.78 5.13
C ARG A 203 4.66 -12.32 4.43
N GLU A 204 3.57 -12.49 5.19
CA GLU A 204 2.27 -12.93 4.64
C GLU A 204 1.81 -11.99 3.51
N ARG A 205 1.86 -10.68 3.74
CA ARG A 205 1.48 -9.66 2.77
C ARG A 205 2.32 -9.71 1.50
N MET A 206 3.65 -9.81 1.64
CA MET A 206 4.56 -9.85 0.50
C MET A 206 4.38 -11.12 -0.33
N LEU A 207 4.15 -12.25 0.34
CA LEU A 207 3.89 -13.53 -0.33
C LEU A 207 2.57 -13.49 -1.12
N ASP A 208 1.50 -13.03 -0.47
CA ASP A 208 0.16 -12.99 -1.08
C ASP A 208 0.08 -12.00 -2.26
N ARG A 209 0.65 -10.82 -2.09
CA ARG A 209 0.52 -9.73 -3.07
C ARG A 209 1.53 -9.79 -4.21
N PHE A 210 2.75 -10.21 -3.92
CA PHE A 210 3.90 -10.07 -4.84
C PHE A 210 4.66 -11.38 -5.06
N GLY A 211 4.23 -12.50 -4.46
CA GLY A 211 4.91 -13.80 -4.56
C GLY A 211 6.30 -13.82 -3.92
N TRP A 212 6.61 -12.84 -3.07
CA TRP A 212 7.87 -12.74 -2.37
C TRP A 212 7.73 -13.26 -0.94
N ASN A 213 8.62 -14.18 -0.53
CA ASN A 213 8.63 -14.77 0.81
C ASN A 213 9.86 -14.28 1.61
N PRO A 214 9.85 -13.05 2.16
CA PRO A 214 10.94 -12.52 2.98
C PRO A 214 11.06 -13.26 4.31
N ASP A 215 12.28 -13.30 4.86
CA ASP A 215 12.54 -13.85 6.19
C ASP A 215 12.12 -12.84 7.28
N PRO A 216 11.12 -13.15 8.14
CA PRO A 216 10.68 -12.23 9.19
C PRO A 216 11.80 -11.86 10.19
N ALA A 217 12.78 -12.76 10.44
CA ALA A 217 13.90 -12.48 11.32
C ALA A 217 14.84 -11.38 10.80
N ARG A 218 14.72 -11.01 9.54
CA ARG A 218 15.49 -9.93 8.90
C ARG A 218 14.72 -8.63 8.75
N VAL A 219 13.73 -8.43 9.59
CA VAL A 219 12.90 -7.21 9.62
C VAL A 219 13.30 -6.33 10.78
N GLU A 220 13.43 -5.02 10.52
CA GLU A 220 13.54 -3.97 11.52
C GLU A 220 12.38 -2.99 11.39
N LEU A 221 11.79 -2.59 12.51
CA LEU A 221 10.75 -1.58 12.53
C LEU A 221 11.34 -0.18 12.62
N LEU A 222 10.80 0.73 11.82
CA LEU A 222 11.26 2.12 11.68
C LEU A 222 10.08 3.08 11.80
N SER A 223 10.37 4.31 12.18
CA SER A 223 9.32 5.35 12.22
C SER A 223 8.84 5.75 10.83
N GLU A 224 9.71 5.69 9.83
CA GLU A 224 9.42 6.01 8.43
C GLU A 224 10.51 5.49 7.49
N VAL A 225 10.17 5.35 6.21
CA VAL A 225 11.09 4.88 5.16
C VAL A 225 12.31 5.80 5.03
N VAL A 226 12.12 7.13 5.14
CA VAL A 226 13.23 8.09 5.06
C VAL A 226 14.26 7.87 6.15
N GLN A 227 13.86 7.52 7.38
CA GLN A 227 14.79 7.12 8.44
C GLN A 227 15.66 5.94 8.01
N GLY A 228 15.05 4.93 7.38
CA GLY A 228 15.76 3.76 6.85
C GLY A 228 16.80 4.11 5.80
N MET A 229 16.48 5.07 4.90
CA MET A 229 17.44 5.55 3.90
C MET A 229 18.67 6.24 4.54
N TYR A 230 18.45 7.12 5.54
CA TYR A 230 19.57 7.78 6.26
C TYR A 230 20.49 6.75 6.90
N ILE A 231 19.91 5.81 7.66
CA ILE A 231 20.69 4.79 8.37
C ILE A 231 21.44 3.87 7.38
N ALA A 232 20.78 3.46 6.30
CA ALA A 232 21.38 2.59 5.29
C ALA A 232 22.56 3.27 4.58
N LEU A 233 22.44 4.56 4.22
CA LEU A 233 23.56 5.31 3.65
C LEU A 233 24.74 5.36 4.61
N GLU A 234 24.50 5.68 5.86
CA GLU A 234 25.57 5.77 6.86
C GLU A 234 26.18 4.40 7.18
N ALA A 235 25.37 3.34 7.23
CA ALA A 235 25.84 2.00 7.56
C ALA A 235 26.65 1.34 6.43
N PHE A 236 26.33 1.62 5.17
CA PHE A 236 26.88 0.87 4.04
C PHE A 236 27.89 1.66 3.20
N THR A 237 28.06 2.95 3.47
CA THR A 237 28.96 3.82 2.73
C THR A 237 29.75 4.72 3.67
N GLU A 238 30.80 5.36 3.16
CA GLU A 238 31.57 6.38 3.86
C GLU A 238 31.32 7.77 3.26
N LYS A 239 31.74 8.83 3.95
CA LYS A 239 31.68 10.20 3.41
C LYS A 239 32.47 10.30 2.13
N GLY A 240 31.85 10.83 1.09
CA GLY A 240 32.47 10.96 -0.24
C GLY A 240 32.10 9.82 -1.20
N ASP A 241 31.65 8.66 -0.70
CA ASP A 241 31.16 7.58 -1.55
C ASP A 241 29.98 8.03 -2.40
N GLY A 242 29.89 7.46 -3.61
CA GLY A 242 28.83 7.74 -4.57
C GLY A 242 27.52 7.01 -4.23
N ALA A 243 26.44 7.76 -4.18
CA ALA A 243 25.08 7.26 -4.09
C ALA A 243 24.28 7.59 -5.36
N ILE A 244 23.80 6.56 -6.06
CA ILE A 244 23.02 6.69 -7.29
C ILE A 244 21.60 7.07 -6.96
N VAL A 245 21.07 8.07 -7.67
CA VAL A 245 19.68 8.52 -7.59
C VAL A 245 19.17 8.86 -8.98
N GLN A 246 18.02 8.27 -9.39
CA GLN A 246 17.34 8.62 -10.66
C GLN A 246 16.43 9.83 -10.47
N THR A 247 16.70 10.94 -11.18
CA THR A 247 15.85 12.14 -11.13
C THR A 247 14.91 12.27 -12.33
N PRO A 248 13.66 12.82 -12.14
CA PRO A 248 13.13 13.47 -10.93
C PRO A 248 12.87 12.47 -9.82
N ILE A 249 13.05 12.85 -8.56
CA ILE A 249 12.89 11.93 -7.43
C ILE A 249 12.26 12.63 -6.22
N TYR A 250 11.63 11.88 -5.34
CA TYR A 250 11.14 12.38 -4.07
C TYR A 250 12.24 13.12 -3.29
N PRO A 251 12.02 14.39 -2.87
CA PRO A 251 13.09 15.25 -2.35
C PRO A 251 13.97 14.66 -1.26
N PRO A 252 13.48 13.86 -0.31
CA PRO A 252 14.34 13.21 0.70
C PRO A 252 15.44 12.32 0.15
N PHE A 253 15.33 11.76 -1.08
CA PHE A 253 16.41 10.99 -1.70
C PHE A 253 17.63 11.86 -2.02
N LEU A 254 17.40 13.10 -2.42
CA LEU A 254 18.49 14.06 -2.65
C LEU A 254 19.05 14.56 -1.31
N ALA A 255 18.15 14.88 -0.37
CA ALA A 255 18.53 15.38 0.94
C ALA A 255 19.38 14.38 1.72
N VAL A 256 19.03 13.09 1.72
CA VAL A 256 19.80 12.08 2.46
C VAL A 256 21.23 11.94 1.95
N VAL A 257 21.47 12.08 0.64
CA VAL A 257 22.81 12.04 0.05
C VAL A 257 23.62 13.27 0.48
N GLU A 258 23.02 14.46 0.41
CA GLU A 258 23.65 15.72 0.81
C GLU A 258 23.93 15.77 2.32
N ASP A 259 22.92 15.52 3.15
CA ASP A 259 23.00 15.63 4.62
C ASP A 259 24.01 14.66 5.22
N THR A 260 24.15 13.46 4.61
CA THR A 260 25.11 12.45 5.07
C THR A 260 26.52 12.63 4.50
N GLY A 261 26.72 13.62 3.63
CA GLY A 261 28.00 13.96 3.01
C GLY A 261 28.48 12.93 1.96
N ARG A 262 27.55 12.21 1.36
CA ARG A 262 27.82 11.32 0.21
C ARG A 262 27.80 12.12 -1.08
N ARG A 263 28.43 11.59 -2.10
CA ARG A 263 28.45 12.20 -3.43
C ARG A 263 27.23 11.74 -4.23
N LEU A 264 26.44 12.69 -4.72
CA LEU A 264 25.31 12.38 -5.59
C LEU A 264 25.82 11.90 -6.96
N VAL A 265 25.47 10.67 -7.34
CA VAL A 265 25.58 10.13 -8.70
C VAL A 265 24.20 10.25 -9.33
N GLU A 266 23.90 11.47 -9.83
CA GLU A 266 22.60 11.75 -10.44
C GLU A 266 22.51 11.07 -11.81
N ASN A 267 21.44 10.28 -12.01
CA ASN A 267 21.10 9.68 -13.30
C ASN A 267 19.72 10.22 -13.74
N PRO A 268 19.68 11.28 -14.55
CA PRO A 268 18.42 11.82 -15.05
C PRO A 268 17.67 10.81 -15.91
N MET A 269 16.40 10.59 -15.59
CA MET A 269 15.52 9.80 -16.44
C MET A 269 15.31 10.50 -17.77
N ARG A 270 15.15 9.73 -18.83
CA ARG A 270 14.86 10.24 -20.17
C ARG A 270 13.38 10.08 -20.52
N LEU A 271 12.85 11.02 -21.29
CA LEU A 271 11.51 10.94 -21.82
C LEU A 271 11.52 10.13 -23.13
N VAL A 272 10.83 8.97 -23.14
CA VAL A 272 10.65 8.12 -24.31
C VAL A 272 9.16 8.12 -24.66
N GLY A 273 8.80 8.80 -25.75
CA GLY A 273 7.41 9.13 -26.02
C GLY A 273 6.83 10.03 -24.93
N SER A 274 5.82 9.54 -24.19
CA SER A 274 5.24 10.22 -23.03
C SER A 274 5.71 9.63 -21.69
N ARG A 275 6.63 8.66 -21.68
CA ARG A 275 7.04 7.89 -20.51
C ARG A 275 8.46 8.26 -20.07
N LEU A 276 8.66 8.43 -18.77
CA LEU A 276 9.99 8.57 -18.19
C LEU A 276 10.62 7.19 -17.99
N GLU A 277 11.83 6.96 -18.49
CA GLU A 277 12.56 5.71 -18.39
C GLU A 277 13.97 5.94 -17.80
N PHE A 278 14.56 4.92 -17.19
CA PHE A 278 15.94 4.99 -16.74
C PHE A 278 16.88 5.08 -17.95
N ASP A 279 17.86 5.96 -17.87
CA ASP A 279 18.96 5.99 -18.83
C ASP A 279 20.11 5.12 -18.30
N LEU A 280 19.99 3.81 -18.51
CA LEU A 280 20.96 2.83 -18.00
C LEU A 280 22.31 2.92 -18.71
N GLU A 281 22.36 3.43 -19.96
CA GLU A 281 23.63 3.67 -20.67
C GLU A 281 24.38 4.87 -20.07
N ASP A 282 23.66 5.92 -19.69
CA ASP A 282 24.23 7.06 -18.97
C ASP A 282 24.64 6.65 -17.56
N LEU A 283 23.81 5.85 -16.87
CA LEU A 283 24.12 5.33 -15.54
C LEU A 283 25.44 4.55 -15.53
N ALA A 284 25.62 3.59 -16.45
CA ALA A 284 26.85 2.79 -16.55
C ALA A 284 28.11 3.64 -16.71
N LYS A 285 28.01 4.81 -17.37
CA LYS A 285 29.16 5.74 -17.54
C LYS A 285 29.43 6.57 -16.28
N ARG A 286 28.43 6.74 -15.39
CA ARG A 286 28.55 7.55 -14.18
C ARG A 286 29.04 6.77 -12.96
N ILE A 287 28.89 5.46 -12.99
CA ILE A 287 29.38 4.58 -11.92
C ILE A 287 30.92 4.53 -11.99
N ASP A 288 31.57 4.76 -10.85
CA ASP A 288 33.01 4.66 -10.67
C ASP A 288 33.35 3.76 -9.46
N ALA A 289 34.62 3.62 -9.14
CA ALA A 289 35.09 2.75 -8.06
C ALA A 289 34.63 3.20 -6.66
N ASP A 290 34.27 4.48 -6.50
CA ASP A 290 33.77 5.05 -5.24
C ASP A 290 32.22 5.03 -5.16
N THR A 291 31.55 4.59 -6.20
CA THR A 291 30.09 4.43 -6.19
C THR A 291 29.71 3.12 -5.47
N LYS A 292 28.91 3.20 -4.40
CA LYS A 292 28.65 2.07 -3.49
C LYS A 292 27.19 1.67 -3.34
N ILE A 293 26.26 2.59 -3.59
CA ILE A 293 24.86 2.37 -3.24
C ILE A 293 23.92 2.97 -4.29
N LEU A 294 22.82 2.25 -4.54
CA LEU A 294 21.71 2.69 -5.35
C LEU A 294 20.48 2.93 -4.45
N LEU A 295 19.92 4.12 -4.49
CA LEU A 295 18.63 4.44 -3.89
C LEU A 295 17.55 4.33 -4.97
N LEU A 296 16.77 3.25 -4.94
CA LEU A 296 15.71 2.96 -5.91
C LEU A 296 14.34 3.34 -5.33
N CYS A 297 13.49 3.98 -6.13
CA CYS A 297 12.09 4.24 -5.80
C CYS A 297 11.19 3.51 -6.80
N ASN A 298 10.51 2.44 -6.39
CA ASN A 298 9.63 1.64 -7.23
C ASN A 298 8.42 1.10 -6.46
N PRO A 299 7.18 1.52 -6.79
CA PRO A 299 6.77 2.46 -7.86
C PRO A 299 7.30 3.89 -7.66
N HIS A 300 7.53 4.56 -8.75
CA HIS A 300 8.33 5.78 -8.80
C HIS A 300 7.54 7.05 -8.44
N ASN A 301 8.04 7.82 -7.49
CA ASN A 301 7.56 9.15 -7.14
C ASN A 301 8.59 10.22 -7.59
N PRO A 302 8.26 11.13 -8.53
CA PRO A 302 6.91 11.68 -8.76
C PRO A 302 6.15 11.15 -9.97
N SER A 303 6.74 10.33 -10.85
CA SER A 303 6.15 10.02 -12.16
C SER A 303 4.96 9.05 -12.10
N GLY A 304 4.82 8.29 -11.01
CA GLY A 304 3.81 7.24 -10.90
C GLY A 304 4.12 6.00 -11.76
N ARG A 305 5.35 5.86 -12.28
CA ARG A 305 5.75 4.65 -13.02
C ARG A 305 5.79 3.41 -12.14
N VAL A 306 5.42 2.28 -12.70
CA VAL A 306 5.83 0.94 -12.26
C VAL A 306 6.98 0.51 -13.18
N ILE A 307 8.13 0.18 -12.62
CA ILE A 307 9.31 -0.18 -13.42
C ILE A 307 9.11 -1.58 -13.99
N ASP A 308 9.34 -1.73 -15.29
CA ASP A 308 9.13 -2.99 -16.00
C ASP A 308 10.23 -4.02 -15.65
N ARG A 309 9.91 -5.30 -15.80
CA ARG A 309 10.83 -6.41 -15.50
C ARG A 309 12.16 -6.30 -16.24
N ASP A 310 12.15 -6.00 -17.52
CA ASP A 310 13.36 -5.92 -18.34
C ASP A 310 14.28 -4.79 -17.88
N GLU A 311 13.69 -3.66 -17.44
CA GLU A 311 14.42 -2.50 -16.92
C GLU A 311 15.01 -2.79 -15.54
N LEU A 312 14.25 -3.48 -14.67
CA LEU A 312 14.75 -3.95 -13.37
C LEU A 312 15.88 -4.98 -13.53
N ASP A 313 15.75 -5.94 -14.46
CA ASP A 313 16.78 -6.93 -14.73
C ASP A 313 18.05 -6.27 -15.29
N ALA A 314 17.91 -5.24 -16.13
CA ALA A 314 19.07 -4.49 -16.65
C ALA A 314 19.75 -3.67 -15.54
N LEU A 315 18.98 -3.04 -14.66
CA LEU A 315 19.51 -2.34 -13.47
C LEU A 315 20.19 -3.34 -12.52
N GLY A 316 19.59 -4.53 -12.30
CA GLY A 316 20.18 -5.60 -11.49
C GLY A 316 21.53 -6.08 -12.00
N ARG A 317 21.72 -6.16 -13.33
CA ARG A 317 23.04 -6.48 -13.90
C ARG A 317 24.10 -5.43 -13.53
N LEU A 318 23.77 -4.14 -13.62
CA LEU A 318 24.69 -3.07 -13.19
C LEU A 318 25.01 -3.14 -11.68
N VAL A 319 24.00 -3.47 -10.86
CA VAL A 319 24.20 -3.68 -9.42
C VAL A 319 25.19 -4.78 -9.14
N LEU A 320 25.11 -5.91 -9.85
CA LEU A 320 26.06 -7.04 -9.69
C LEU A 320 27.45 -6.71 -10.26
N GLU A 321 27.52 -6.09 -11.43
CA GLU A 321 28.78 -5.73 -12.11
C GLU A 321 29.63 -4.77 -11.25
N HIS A 322 28.98 -3.84 -10.53
CA HIS A 322 29.64 -2.82 -9.74
C HIS A 322 29.60 -3.06 -8.23
N ASP A 323 29.15 -4.24 -7.79
CA ASP A 323 29.03 -4.65 -6.38
C ASP A 323 28.29 -3.62 -5.50
N LEU A 324 27.17 -3.10 -6.01
CA LEU A 324 26.39 -2.07 -5.33
C LEU A 324 25.44 -2.68 -4.29
N ILE A 325 25.21 -1.96 -3.20
CA ILE A 325 24.07 -2.18 -2.31
C ILE A 325 22.86 -1.42 -2.84
N VAL A 326 21.68 -2.00 -2.73
CA VAL A 326 20.42 -1.38 -3.15
C VAL A 326 19.54 -1.09 -1.94
N VAL A 327 19.08 0.14 -1.82
CA VAL A 327 17.98 0.52 -0.92
C VAL A 327 16.76 0.78 -1.77
N SER A 328 15.82 -0.17 -1.77
CA SER A 328 14.60 -0.12 -2.57
C SER A 328 13.43 0.40 -1.74
N ASP A 329 13.01 1.64 -1.99
CA ASP A 329 11.77 2.22 -1.43
C ASP A 329 10.58 1.74 -2.25
N GLU A 330 9.79 0.83 -1.66
CA GLU A 330 8.63 0.19 -2.26
C GLU A 330 7.32 0.60 -1.59
N ILE A 331 7.29 1.77 -0.93
CA ILE A 331 6.14 2.24 -0.13
C ILE A 331 4.85 2.43 -0.96
N HIS A 332 4.94 2.52 -2.28
CA HIS A 332 3.80 2.67 -3.18
C HIS A 332 3.36 1.35 -3.85
N ALA A 333 3.95 0.22 -3.51
CA ALA A 333 3.75 -1.08 -4.15
C ALA A 333 2.29 -1.54 -4.26
N ASP A 334 1.45 -1.20 -3.28
CA ASP A 334 0.03 -1.57 -3.25
C ASP A 334 -0.89 -0.67 -4.12
N LEU A 335 -0.40 0.45 -4.65
CA LEU A 335 -1.20 1.46 -5.37
C LEU A 335 -0.97 1.34 -6.88
N LEU A 336 -1.57 0.35 -7.51
CA LEU A 336 -1.34 -0.02 -8.91
C LEU A 336 -2.62 0.12 -9.74
N TYR A 337 -2.49 0.53 -10.99
CA TYR A 337 -3.58 0.74 -11.94
C TYR A 337 -3.48 -0.18 -13.15
N ASP A 338 -4.57 -0.34 -13.89
CA ASP A 338 -4.64 -1.03 -15.18
C ASP A 338 -4.13 -2.48 -15.14
N GLY A 339 -4.26 -3.16 -13.98
CA GLY A 339 -3.81 -4.54 -13.81
C GLY A 339 -2.28 -4.72 -13.76
N ARG A 340 -1.53 -3.64 -13.62
CA ARG A 340 -0.07 -3.72 -13.45
C ARG A 340 0.30 -4.44 -12.16
N GLN A 341 1.48 -5.02 -12.17
CA GLN A 341 2.03 -5.73 -11.01
C GLN A 341 3.34 -5.08 -10.57
N HIS A 342 3.51 -4.92 -9.27
CA HIS A 342 4.79 -4.54 -8.69
C HIS A 342 5.70 -5.77 -8.62
N ILE A 343 6.97 -5.55 -8.89
CA ILE A 343 8.02 -6.57 -8.77
C ILE A 343 8.98 -6.08 -7.68
N PRO A 344 9.00 -6.70 -6.49
CA PRO A 344 10.00 -6.36 -5.48
C PRO A 344 11.40 -6.59 -6.00
N PHE A 345 12.30 -5.63 -5.85
CA PHE A 345 13.65 -5.71 -6.40
C PHE A 345 14.42 -6.93 -5.86
N ALA A 346 14.18 -7.31 -4.61
CA ALA A 346 14.74 -8.51 -3.98
C ALA A 346 14.31 -9.85 -4.64
N THR A 347 13.33 -9.85 -5.57
CA THR A 347 12.88 -11.08 -6.27
C THR A 347 13.57 -11.31 -7.61
N LEU A 348 14.48 -10.45 -8.03
CA LEU A 348 15.17 -10.58 -9.32
C LEU A 348 16.22 -11.69 -9.37
N GLY A 349 16.61 -12.23 -8.22
CA GLY A 349 17.56 -13.33 -8.08
C GLY A 349 18.23 -13.31 -6.70
N SER A 350 18.82 -14.43 -6.28
CA SER A 350 19.42 -14.58 -4.95
C SER A 350 20.55 -13.57 -4.70
N GLU A 351 21.45 -13.36 -5.68
CA GLU A 351 22.55 -12.41 -5.53
C GLU A 351 22.08 -10.95 -5.44
N ILE A 352 20.97 -10.61 -6.09
CA ILE A 352 20.31 -9.30 -5.96
C ILE A 352 19.62 -9.20 -4.61
N ALA A 353 18.89 -10.23 -4.19
CA ALA A 353 18.23 -10.26 -2.89
C ALA A 353 19.22 -9.98 -1.75
N GLU A 354 20.38 -10.65 -1.76
CA GLU A 354 21.44 -10.49 -0.75
C GLU A 354 22.01 -9.07 -0.64
N ARG A 355 21.89 -8.25 -1.70
CA ARG A 355 22.38 -6.87 -1.75
C ARG A 355 21.29 -5.84 -1.48
N THR A 356 20.05 -6.28 -1.29
CA THR A 356 18.89 -5.39 -1.22
C THR A 356 18.44 -5.18 0.22
N VAL A 357 18.22 -3.92 0.56
CA VAL A 357 17.42 -3.48 1.71
C VAL A 357 16.11 -2.94 1.16
N THR A 358 15.01 -3.62 1.44
CA THR A 358 13.67 -3.19 1.02
C THR A 358 13.03 -2.36 2.12
N LEU A 359 12.62 -1.15 1.78
CA LEU A 359 11.90 -0.23 2.66
C LEU A 359 10.45 -0.13 2.24
N THR A 360 9.51 -0.32 3.16
CA THR A 360 8.07 -0.21 2.86
C THR A 360 7.26 0.18 4.10
N SER A 361 5.97 0.45 3.90
CA SER A 361 5.03 0.80 4.97
C SER A 361 3.59 0.70 4.46
N ALA A 362 2.65 0.37 5.33
CA ALA A 362 1.22 0.49 5.07
C ALA A 362 0.75 1.96 4.91
N SER A 363 1.57 2.93 5.28
CA SER A 363 1.18 4.33 5.46
C SER A 363 0.64 5.01 4.21
N LYS A 364 1.14 4.70 3.00
CA LYS A 364 0.67 5.32 1.75
C LYS A 364 -0.59 4.66 1.23
N ALA A 365 -0.59 3.34 1.17
CA ALA A 365 -1.73 2.58 0.65
C ALA A 365 -2.97 2.71 1.54
N PHE A 366 -2.81 2.78 2.86
CA PHE A 366 -3.92 2.82 3.82
C PHE A 366 -4.14 4.19 4.49
N ASN A 367 -3.47 5.23 4.00
CA ASN A 367 -3.64 6.63 4.46
C ASN A 367 -3.37 6.85 5.96
N ILE A 368 -2.32 6.20 6.51
CA ILE A 368 -1.94 6.29 7.92
C ILE A 368 -0.51 6.82 8.17
N PRO A 369 0.01 7.82 7.41
CA PRO A 369 1.39 8.27 7.58
C PRO A 369 1.66 8.89 8.95
N GLY A 370 0.62 9.40 9.62
CA GLY A 370 0.73 9.98 10.96
C GLY A 370 1.00 8.98 12.07
N LEU A 371 0.80 7.67 11.82
CA LEU A 371 1.02 6.60 12.82
C LEU A 371 2.48 6.11 12.86
N ARG A 372 3.31 6.55 11.91
CA ARG A 372 4.78 6.42 11.99
C ARG A 372 5.27 4.99 12.19
N CYS A 373 4.95 4.08 11.27
CA CYS A 373 5.41 2.70 11.27
C CYS A 373 5.83 2.29 9.87
N ALA A 374 7.08 1.87 9.72
CA ALA A 374 7.65 1.38 8.48
C ALA A 374 8.52 0.14 8.74
N ILE A 375 8.87 -0.55 7.69
CA ILE A 375 9.67 -1.78 7.70
C ILE A 375 10.92 -1.59 6.84
N ALA A 376 12.05 -2.06 7.37
CA ALA A 376 13.24 -2.39 6.61
C ALA A 376 13.44 -3.91 6.62
N HIS A 377 13.53 -4.54 5.46
CA HIS A 377 13.90 -5.95 5.32
C HIS A 377 15.28 -6.06 4.67
N PHE A 378 16.13 -6.90 5.23
CA PHE A 378 17.52 -7.08 4.81
C PHE A 378 17.71 -8.41 4.09
N GLY A 379 18.31 -8.38 2.91
CA GLY A 379 18.55 -9.59 2.11
C GLY A 379 19.54 -10.56 2.74
N ARG A 380 20.43 -10.08 3.64
CA ARG A 380 21.38 -10.90 4.40
C ARG A 380 21.65 -10.33 5.80
N GLU A 381 22.07 -11.20 6.70
CA GLU A 381 22.23 -10.90 8.14
C GLU A 381 23.29 -9.83 8.43
N ASP A 382 24.40 -9.81 7.71
CA ASP A 382 25.46 -8.82 7.94
C ASP A 382 25.06 -7.39 7.59
N LEU A 383 24.15 -7.19 6.62
CA LEU A 383 23.56 -5.87 6.35
C LEU A 383 22.70 -5.41 7.53
N GLN A 384 21.85 -6.32 8.08
CA GLN A 384 21.07 -6.02 9.27
C GLN A 384 21.95 -5.71 10.48
N ALA A 385 22.99 -6.51 10.70
CA ALA A 385 23.92 -6.31 11.80
C ALA A 385 24.63 -4.96 11.72
N ARG A 386 25.16 -4.57 10.53
CA ARG A 386 25.82 -3.26 10.31
C ARG A 386 24.85 -2.09 10.52
N PHE A 387 23.61 -2.22 10.03
CA PHE A 387 22.56 -1.23 10.22
C PHE A 387 22.27 -1.00 11.71
N ASN A 388 22.19 -2.08 12.49
CA ASN A 388 21.91 -2.05 13.92
C ASN A 388 23.11 -1.59 14.76
N GLU A 389 24.33 -1.92 14.35
CA GLU A 389 25.56 -1.50 15.05
C GLU A 389 25.73 0.02 14.99
N LEU A 390 25.53 0.63 13.81
CA LEU A 390 25.70 2.07 13.65
C LEU A 390 24.62 2.87 14.37
N HIS A 391 23.39 2.43 14.29
CA HIS A 391 22.24 3.09 14.93
C HIS A 391 21.43 2.09 15.77
N PRO A 392 21.89 1.81 17.02
CA PRO A 392 21.18 0.93 17.92
C PRO A 392 19.71 1.36 18.13
N LYS A 393 18.83 0.41 18.42
CA LYS A 393 17.39 0.61 18.61
C LYS A 393 17.06 1.79 19.54
N HIS A 394 17.84 1.98 20.61
CA HIS A 394 17.65 3.12 21.53
C HIS A 394 17.91 4.50 20.87
N VAL A 395 18.75 4.58 19.83
CA VAL A 395 19.03 5.82 19.08
C VAL A 395 17.96 6.04 18.00
N ARG A 396 17.55 4.96 17.34
CA ARG A 396 16.50 5.02 16.30
C ARG A 396 15.12 5.37 16.88
N GLY A 397 14.89 5.03 18.14
CA GLY A 397 13.59 5.08 18.81
C GLY A 397 12.73 3.84 18.52
N GLY A 398 11.89 3.48 19.47
CA GLY A 398 10.91 2.41 19.29
C GLY A 398 9.68 2.89 18.53
N ILE A 399 9.01 1.96 17.86
CA ILE A 399 7.72 2.22 17.21
C ILE A 399 6.60 2.04 18.23
N GLY A 400 5.66 2.97 18.27
CA GLY A 400 4.54 2.88 19.22
C GLY A 400 3.54 1.78 18.86
N LEU A 401 2.95 1.15 19.88
CA LEU A 401 1.92 0.11 19.74
C LEU A 401 0.86 0.46 18.70
N VAL A 402 0.36 1.69 18.73
CA VAL A 402 -0.70 2.15 17.83
C VAL A 402 -0.29 2.06 16.37
N GLY A 403 0.96 2.40 16.03
CA GLY A 403 1.49 2.29 14.66
C GLY A 403 1.63 0.85 14.21
N ILE A 404 2.10 -0.02 15.09
CA ILE A 404 2.30 -1.46 14.83
C ILE A 404 0.96 -2.13 14.54
N TYR A 405 0.01 -2.05 15.47
CA TYR A 405 -1.27 -2.74 15.33
C TYR A 405 -2.16 -2.14 14.25
N ALA A 406 -2.07 -0.82 13.99
CA ALA A 406 -2.72 -0.23 12.83
C ALA A 406 -2.14 -0.76 11.50
N SER A 407 -0.83 -1.01 11.42
CA SER A 407 -0.20 -1.63 10.24
C SER A 407 -0.62 -3.08 10.07
N ILE A 408 -0.73 -3.85 11.16
CA ILE A 408 -1.28 -5.21 11.14
C ILE A 408 -2.73 -5.19 10.63
N ALA A 409 -3.58 -4.32 11.17
CA ALA A 409 -4.98 -4.19 10.73
C ALA A 409 -5.10 -3.75 9.26
N ALA A 410 -4.19 -2.88 8.81
CA ALA A 410 -4.12 -2.45 7.42
C ALA A 410 -3.85 -3.65 6.49
N TRP A 411 -2.79 -4.41 6.74
CA TRP A 411 -2.35 -5.47 5.84
C TRP A 411 -3.20 -6.75 5.93
N ARG A 412 -3.67 -7.13 7.12
CA ARG A 412 -4.48 -8.35 7.29
C ARG A 412 -5.95 -8.17 6.93
N TRP A 413 -6.54 -6.99 7.23
CA TRP A 413 -8.01 -6.88 7.24
C TRP A 413 -8.58 -5.74 6.41
N SER A 414 -7.73 -4.88 5.82
CA SER A 414 -8.22 -3.68 5.12
C SER A 414 -8.12 -3.76 3.60
N GLN A 415 -7.86 -4.93 3.02
CA GLN A 415 -7.74 -5.09 1.57
C GLN A 415 -9.01 -4.66 0.81
N PRO A 416 -10.26 -4.99 1.25
CA PRO A 416 -11.45 -4.53 0.54
C PRO A 416 -11.58 -3.01 0.45
N TRP A 417 -11.15 -2.29 1.49
CA TRP A 417 -11.10 -0.83 1.49
C TRP A 417 -10.05 -0.32 0.49
N LEU A 418 -8.90 -0.95 0.44
CA LEU A 418 -7.84 -0.57 -0.50
C LEU A 418 -8.29 -0.78 -1.96
N ASP A 419 -8.99 -1.87 -2.25
CA ASP A 419 -9.50 -2.17 -3.60
C ASP A 419 -10.51 -1.10 -4.06
N ASP A 420 -11.41 -0.66 -3.17
CA ASP A 420 -12.34 0.45 -3.44
C ASP A 420 -11.58 1.75 -3.69
N VAL A 421 -10.58 2.06 -2.85
CA VAL A 421 -9.74 3.26 -2.99
C VAL A 421 -8.94 3.25 -4.29
N VAL A 422 -8.29 2.14 -4.63
CA VAL A 422 -7.52 2.01 -5.89
C VAL A 422 -8.44 2.18 -7.10
N THR A 423 -9.65 1.59 -7.07
CA THR A 423 -10.64 1.76 -8.14
C THR A 423 -11.05 3.23 -8.30
N HIS A 424 -11.30 3.92 -7.18
CA HIS A 424 -11.65 5.33 -7.19
C HIS A 424 -10.49 6.22 -7.66
N LEU A 425 -9.26 5.96 -7.17
CA LEU A 425 -8.05 6.66 -7.58
C LEU A 425 -7.77 6.51 -9.08
N GLN A 426 -7.95 5.31 -9.65
CA GLN A 426 -7.84 5.10 -11.09
C GLN A 426 -8.86 5.96 -11.85
N GLY A 427 -10.11 6.00 -11.40
CA GLY A 427 -11.12 6.87 -11.95
C GLY A 427 -10.78 8.37 -11.83
N ASN A 428 -10.18 8.78 -10.71
CA ASN A 428 -9.72 10.16 -10.48
C ASN A 428 -8.54 10.52 -11.39
N ARG A 429 -7.58 9.61 -11.54
CA ARG A 429 -6.48 9.76 -12.52
C ARG A 429 -7.03 10.04 -13.92
N ASP A 430 -7.89 9.14 -14.40
CA ASP A 430 -8.43 9.24 -15.77
C ASP A 430 -9.25 10.52 -15.98
N PHE A 431 -9.99 10.93 -14.94
CA PHE A 431 -10.70 12.21 -14.97
C PHE A 431 -9.76 13.40 -15.00
N ALA A 432 -8.76 13.44 -14.09
CA ALA A 432 -7.83 14.56 -13.99
C ALA A 432 -7.07 14.77 -15.30
N LEU A 433 -6.62 13.67 -15.93
CA LEU A 433 -5.90 13.72 -17.19
C LEU A 433 -6.76 14.31 -18.30
N ARG A 434 -8.00 13.81 -18.48
CA ARG A 434 -8.94 14.38 -19.46
C ARG A 434 -9.28 15.84 -19.17
N ALA A 435 -9.55 16.19 -17.93
CA ALA A 435 -9.91 17.56 -17.56
C ALA A 435 -8.75 18.55 -17.75
N LEU A 436 -7.51 18.13 -17.52
CA LEU A 436 -6.31 18.91 -17.81
C LEU A 436 -6.12 19.10 -19.33
N GLU A 437 -6.25 18.02 -20.11
CA GLU A 437 -6.15 18.08 -21.57
C GLU A 437 -7.20 18.99 -22.19
N GLU A 438 -8.44 18.99 -21.69
CA GLU A 438 -9.52 19.84 -22.15
C GLU A 438 -9.36 21.31 -21.75
N ARG A 439 -8.89 21.58 -20.52
CA ARG A 439 -8.88 22.93 -19.93
C ARG A 439 -7.55 23.62 -20.01
N ILE A 440 -6.44 22.86 -20.00
CA ILE A 440 -5.06 23.37 -20.00
C ILE A 440 -4.20 22.48 -20.92
N PRO A 441 -4.46 22.45 -22.22
CA PRO A 441 -3.83 21.53 -23.18
C PRO A 441 -2.30 21.70 -23.32
N GLU A 442 -1.73 22.77 -22.80
CA GLU A 442 -0.28 22.99 -22.79
C GLU A 442 0.43 22.22 -21.68
N ILE A 443 -0.31 21.68 -20.67
CA ILE A 443 0.28 20.79 -19.68
C ILE A 443 0.47 19.41 -20.30
N GLU A 444 1.72 18.96 -20.34
CA GLU A 444 2.07 17.60 -20.73
C GLU A 444 2.27 16.73 -19.50
N PHE A 445 1.84 15.48 -19.57
CA PHE A 445 1.97 14.54 -18.45
C PHE A 445 2.07 13.10 -18.94
N MET A 446 2.69 12.27 -18.12
CA MET A 446 2.61 10.82 -18.23
C MET A 446 1.42 10.34 -17.39
N SER A 447 0.60 9.43 -17.94
CA SER A 447 -0.45 8.78 -17.14
C SER A 447 0.20 7.95 -16.02
N PRO A 448 -0.06 8.23 -14.73
CA PRO A 448 0.47 7.43 -13.65
C PRO A 448 -0.01 5.98 -13.73
N GLU A 449 0.91 5.03 -13.61
CA GLU A 449 0.66 3.59 -13.56
C GLU A 449 0.44 3.12 -12.11
N SER A 450 0.82 3.98 -11.17
CA SER A 450 0.73 3.77 -9.73
C SER A 450 0.68 5.10 -8.97
N THR A 451 0.65 5.05 -7.65
CA THR A 451 0.59 6.19 -6.73
C THR A 451 -0.73 6.97 -6.87
N TYR A 452 -0.87 8.08 -6.21
CA TYR A 452 -1.96 9.06 -6.39
C TYR A 452 -1.41 10.44 -6.75
N LEU A 453 -0.29 10.44 -7.48
CA LEU A 453 0.50 11.63 -7.81
C LEU A 453 0.63 11.73 -9.33
N ALA A 454 0.32 12.90 -9.88
CA ALA A 454 0.52 13.21 -11.28
C ALA A 454 1.69 14.20 -11.45
N TRP A 455 2.61 13.89 -12.36
CA TRP A 455 3.77 14.71 -12.69
C TRP A 455 3.48 15.51 -13.96
N LEU A 456 3.30 16.83 -13.79
CA LEU A 456 2.81 17.74 -14.84
C LEU A 456 3.94 18.61 -15.33
N ASN A 457 4.23 18.58 -16.62
CA ASN A 457 5.14 19.48 -17.30
C ASN A 457 4.41 20.77 -17.70
N CYS A 458 4.81 21.88 -17.12
CA CYS A 458 4.25 23.22 -17.34
C CYS A 458 5.14 24.09 -18.24
N GLU A 459 6.11 23.54 -18.95
CA GLU A 459 7.10 24.30 -19.73
C GLU A 459 6.45 25.15 -20.84
N LYS A 460 5.37 24.64 -21.43
CA LYS A 460 4.63 25.34 -22.50
C LYS A 460 3.65 26.41 -21.99
N LEU A 461 3.50 26.53 -20.66
CA LEU A 461 2.69 27.59 -20.08
C LEU A 461 3.48 28.91 -20.04
N ASP A 462 2.83 30.01 -20.40
CA ASP A 462 3.41 31.36 -20.28
C ASP A 462 3.36 31.83 -18.82
N ILE A 463 4.21 31.23 -17.98
CA ILE A 463 4.32 31.51 -16.54
C ILE A 463 5.71 32.05 -16.25
N ALA A 464 5.77 33.29 -15.75
CA ALA A 464 7.00 33.84 -15.21
C ALA A 464 7.35 33.18 -13.85
N GLY A 465 8.47 32.44 -13.79
CA GLY A 465 8.99 31.82 -12.57
C GLY A 465 8.42 30.42 -12.30
N SER A 466 8.22 30.05 -11.03
CA SER A 466 7.77 28.71 -10.66
C SER A 466 6.29 28.51 -10.93
N PRO A 467 5.90 27.45 -11.68
CA PRO A 467 4.50 27.11 -11.90
C PRO A 467 3.74 26.85 -10.58
N ALA A 468 4.35 26.16 -9.62
CA ALA A 468 3.74 25.93 -8.31
C ALA A 468 3.44 27.23 -7.56
N ALA A 469 4.35 28.21 -7.60
CA ALA A 469 4.13 29.51 -7.01
C ALA A 469 3.04 30.32 -7.74
N HIS A 470 2.93 30.17 -9.05
CA HIS A 470 1.87 30.79 -9.86
C HIS A 470 0.50 30.25 -9.46
N PHE A 471 0.31 28.93 -9.48
CA PHE A 471 -0.96 28.30 -9.08
C PHE A 471 -1.36 28.60 -7.63
N LEU A 472 -0.39 28.65 -6.72
CA LEU A 472 -0.65 29.02 -5.34
C LEU A 472 -1.18 30.45 -5.22
N ARG A 473 -0.53 31.41 -5.86
CA ARG A 473 -0.91 32.84 -5.75
C ARG A 473 -2.19 33.18 -6.50
N ARG A 474 -2.32 32.70 -7.75
CA ARG A 474 -3.41 33.06 -8.65
C ARG A 474 -4.61 32.13 -8.56
N GLY A 475 -4.37 30.84 -8.41
CA GLY A 475 -5.40 29.79 -8.37
C GLY A 475 -5.79 29.35 -6.95
N LYS A 476 -5.03 29.72 -5.93
CA LYS A 476 -5.23 29.18 -4.57
C LYS A 476 -5.17 27.64 -4.56
N VAL A 477 -4.24 27.09 -5.31
CA VAL A 477 -3.96 25.64 -5.38
C VAL A 477 -2.51 25.42 -4.99
N ALA A 478 -2.28 24.60 -3.96
CA ALA A 478 -0.95 24.23 -3.52
C ALA A 478 -0.49 22.93 -4.20
N LEU A 479 0.56 23.01 -5.01
CA LEU A 479 1.21 21.89 -5.70
C LEU A 479 2.67 21.76 -5.23
N SER A 480 3.27 20.58 -5.35
CA SER A 480 4.70 20.44 -5.08
C SER A 480 5.51 20.98 -6.27
N ALA A 481 6.51 21.83 -5.96
CA ALA A 481 7.34 22.48 -6.97
C ALA A 481 8.40 21.53 -7.52
N GLY A 482 8.50 21.45 -8.84
CA GLY A 482 9.35 20.49 -9.55
C GLY A 482 10.83 20.59 -9.27
N HIS A 483 11.38 21.81 -9.06
CA HIS A 483 12.80 22.00 -8.74
C HIS A 483 13.27 21.24 -7.48
N ARG A 484 12.36 20.90 -6.58
CA ARG A 484 12.66 20.09 -5.38
C ARG A 484 12.92 18.63 -5.70
N PHE A 485 12.50 18.14 -6.86
CA PHE A 485 12.68 16.77 -7.33
C PHE A 485 13.93 16.58 -8.20
N GLY A 486 14.71 17.64 -8.38
CA GLY A 486 15.90 17.74 -9.21
C GLY A 486 15.93 19.08 -9.95
N ALA A 487 17.09 19.69 -10.07
CA ALA A 487 17.25 21.05 -10.60
C ALA A 487 16.72 21.23 -12.05
N ALA A 488 16.83 20.18 -12.87
CA ALA A 488 16.36 20.16 -14.25
C ALA A 488 14.82 20.26 -14.38
N TRP A 489 14.08 19.94 -13.33
CA TRP A 489 12.63 19.78 -13.34
C TRP A 489 11.85 21.02 -12.84
N LYS A 490 12.48 22.19 -12.87
CA LYS A 490 11.92 23.47 -12.35
C LYS A 490 10.59 23.88 -12.95
N ASN A 491 10.29 23.46 -14.20
CA ASN A 491 9.06 23.76 -14.92
C ASN A 491 7.94 22.74 -14.67
N HIS A 492 8.15 21.77 -13.80
CA HIS A 492 7.16 20.75 -13.45
C HIS A 492 6.49 21.05 -12.12
N VAL A 493 5.32 20.45 -11.92
CA VAL A 493 4.63 20.37 -10.62
C VAL A 493 4.12 18.95 -10.39
N ARG A 494 4.04 18.55 -9.12
CA ARG A 494 3.38 17.30 -8.75
C ARG A 494 2.03 17.62 -8.12
N LEU A 495 0.96 17.01 -8.65
CA LEU A 495 -0.41 17.10 -8.19
C LEU A 495 -0.81 15.80 -7.51
N ASN A 496 -1.35 15.88 -6.30
CA ASN A 496 -2.02 14.79 -5.60
C ASN A 496 -3.50 14.78 -5.99
N PHE A 497 -4.00 13.67 -6.54
CA PHE A 497 -5.39 13.49 -6.95
C PHE A 497 -6.21 12.58 -6.01
N ALA A 498 -5.68 12.24 -4.82
CA ALA A 498 -6.37 11.43 -3.82
C ALA A 498 -7.32 12.28 -2.97
N THR A 499 -8.40 12.70 -3.58
CA THR A 499 -9.51 13.46 -3.00
C THR A 499 -10.81 13.10 -3.70
N SER A 500 -11.96 13.68 -3.29
CA SER A 500 -13.22 13.46 -4.00
C SER A 500 -13.22 14.11 -5.39
N ARG A 501 -14.04 13.58 -6.29
CA ARG A 501 -14.18 14.11 -7.66
C ARG A 501 -14.60 15.58 -7.67
N PRO A 502 -15.56 16.06 -6.82
CA PRO A 502 -15.90 17.47 -6.75
C PRO A 502 -14.71 18.37 -6.38
N ILE A 503 -13.90 17.97 -5.39
CA ILE A 503 -12.72 18.74 -4.97
C ILE A 503 -11.66 18.74 -6.08
N LEU A 504 -11.42 17.58 -6.72
CA LEU A 504 -10.47 17.48 -7.83
C LEU A 504 -10.90 18.33 -9.03
N THR A 505 -12.20 18.43 -9.31
CA THR A 505 -12.75 19.30 -10.34
C THR A 505 -12.45 20.77 -10.02
N GLU A 506 -12.73 21.20 -8.79
CA GLU A 506 -12.44 22.57 -8.35
C GLU A 506 -10.94 22.89 -8.39
N LEU A 507 -10.07 21.94 -8.04
CA LEU A 507 -8.61 22.09 -8.16
C LEU A 507 -8.20 22.42 -9.60
N ILE A 508 -8.69 21.65 -10.58
CA ILE A 508 -8.36 21.84 -12.00
C ILE A 508 -8.99 23.13 -12.53
N ASP A 509 -10.22 23.48 -12.13
CA ASP A 509 -10.88 24.73 -12.48
C ASP A 509 -10.11 25.95 -11.98
N ARG A 510 -9.61 25.90 -10.75
CA ARG A 510 -8.76 26.96 -10.19
C ARG A 510 -7.43 27.07 -10.92
N MET A 511 -6.83 25.94 -11.34
CA MET A 511 -5.61 25.96 -12.16
C MET A 511 -5.88 26.66 -13.52
N ALA A 512 -6.98 26.34 -14.20
CA ALA A 512 -7.36 26.98 -15.47
C ALA A 512 -7.63 28.47 -15.30
N LYS A 513 -8.41 28.86 -14.28
CA LYS A 513 -8.67 30.29 -13.95
C LYS A 513 -7.38 31.06 -13.64
N ALA A 514 -6.39 30.43 -12.99
CA ALA A 514 -5.09 31.05 -12.74
C ALA A 514 -4.33 31.44 -14.03
N LEU A 515 -4.67 30.81 -15.14
CA LEU A 515 -4.14 31.05 -16.49
C LEU A 515 -5.05 31.94 -17.33
N GLY A 516 -6.15 32.49 -16.77
CA GLY A 516 -7.10 33.35 -17.48
C GLY A 516 -8.10 32.59 -18.34
N ARG A 517 -8.40 31.34 -18.03
CA ARG A 517 -9.30 30.46 -18.78
C ARG A 517 -10.58 30.17 -18.06
#